data_c992377ea865f50404a2bf4449874c16
#
_entry.id   c992377ea865f50404a2bf4449874c16
#
_cell.length_a   1.000
_cell.length_b   1.000
_cell.length_c   1.000
_cell.angle_alpha   90.00
_cell.angle_beta   90.00
_cell.angle_gamma   90.00
#
_symmetry.space_group_name_H-M   'P 1'
#
loop_
_entity.id
_entity.type
_entity.pdbx_description
1 polymer ?
#
loop_
_entity_poly.entity_id
_entity_poly.type
_entity_poly.pdbx_seq_one_letter_code
_entity_poly.pdbx_strand_id
1 'polypeptide(L)'
;MSVQILIGDVRERLRSLPDGSVHCAVTSPPYFGLRDYGMPGQIGLEATPAAFVEVMVDVFREVRRVLRSDGTLWLNLGDSYAASRPYQVPSTKGGAKHGPAQGAGGKRSTVPEGLKPKDLIGIPWRVAFALQADGWYLRQDIIWSKPNPMPESVTDRCTKAHE
;
A
#
# COMPACT_ATOMS: atom_id res chain seq x y z
N MET A 1 22.74 15.72 13.70
CA MET A 1 21.76 15.36 12.68
C MET A 1 20.43 16.00 13.07
N SER A 2 19.76 16.69 12.15
CA SER A 2 18.43 17.27 12.39
C SER A 2 17.36 16.39 11.75
N VAL A 3 16.21 16.25 12.41
CA VAL A 3 15.04 15.57 11.87
C VAL A 3 14.01 16.63 11.50
N GLN A 4 13.45 16.53 10.31
CA GLN A 4 12.35 17.37 9.85
C GLN A 4 11.12 16.51 9.60
N ILE A 5 9.96 16.93 10.11
CA ILE A 5 8.67 16.26 9.88
C ILE A 5 7.82 17.18 8.99
N LEU A 6 7.42 16.67 7.82
CA LEU A 6 6.55 17.36 6.89
C LEU A 6 5.14 16.74 6.98
N ILE A 7 4.18 17.47 7.53
CA ILE A 7 2.80 17.02 7.70
C ILE A 7 1.98 17.48 6.50
N GLY A 8 1.18 16.57 5.93
CA GLY A 8 0.26 16.85 4.82
C GLY A 8 0.21 15.74 3.79
N ASP A 9 -0.45 16.00 2.66
CA ASP A 9 -0.48 15.06 1.53
C ASP A 9 0.93 14.88 0.96
N VAL A 10 1.32 13.62 0.74
CA VAL A 10 2.66 13.25 0.28
C VAL A 10 3.01 13.93 -1.05
N ARG A 11 2.06 14.06 -1.95
CA ARG A 11 2.25 14.67 -3.28
C ARG A 11 2.61 16.16 -3.15
N GLU A 12 1.95 16.87 -2.22
CA GLU A 12 2.26 18.27 -1.94
C GLU A 12 3.60 18.42 -1.21
N ARG A 13 3.86 17.55 -0.25
CA ARG A 13 5.10 17.65 0.54
C ARG A 13 6.33 17.31 -0.30
N LEU A 14 6.26 16.33 -1.16
CA LEU A 14 7.36 16.01 -2.08
C LEU A 14 7.67 17.19 -3.01
N ARG A 15 6.65 17.88 -3.55
CA ARG A 15 6.85 19.06 -4.42
C ARG A 15 7.60 20.20 -3.72
N SER A 16 7.54 20.27 -2.40
CA SER A 16 8.28 21.29 -1.64
C SER A 16 9.77 20.96 -1.45
N LEU A 17 10.20 19.75 -1.79
CA LEU A 17 11.59 19.33 -1.70
C LEU A 17 12.35 19.61 -3.02
N PRO A 18 13.62 20.03 -2.94
CA PRO A 18 14.45 20.23 -4.13
C PRO A 18 14.72 18.93 -4.88
N ASP A 19 14.93 19.03 -6.19
CA ASP A 19 15.36 17.92 -7.04
C ASP A 19 16.70 17.37 -6.56
N GLY A 20 16.86 16.05 -6.60
CA GLY A 20 18.13 15.40 -6.28
C GLY A 20 18.67 15.64 -4.86
N SER A 21 17.80 15.99 -3.91
CA SER A 21 18.19 16.33 -2.53
C SER A 21 18.21 15.13 -1.58
N VAL A 22 17.61 14.00 -1.96
CA VAL A 22 17.41 12.84 -1.10
C VAL A 22 18.27 11.67 -1.58
N HIS A 23 18.97 10.99 -0.68
CA HIS A 23 19.83 9.85 -1.00
C HIS A 23 19.07 8.52 -1.02
N CYS A 24 18.06 8.39 -0.14
CA CYS A 24 17.31 7.16 0.02
C CYS A 24 15.88 7.48 0.46
N ALA A 25 14.92 6.76 -0.09
CA ALA A 25 13.54 6.75 0.37
C ALA A 25 13.18 5.34 0.86
N VAL A 26 12.64 5.24 2.07
CA VAL A 26 12.13 3.99 2.66
C VAL A 26 10.70 4.23 3.06
N THR A 27 9.76 3.44 2.53
CA THR A 27 8.34 3.67 2.77
C THR A 27 7.49 2.42 2.67
N SER A 28 6.37 2.44 3.39
CA SER A 28 5.26 1.52 3.27
C SER A 28 3.99 2.37 3.09
N PRO A 29 3.57 2.66 1.86
CA PRO A 29 2.38 3.45 1.59
C PRO A 29 1.11 2.70 2.04
N PRO A 30 -0.06 3.36 2.07
CA PRO A 30 -1.32 2.67 2.31
C PRO A 30 -1.54 1.51 1.35
N TYR A 31 -1.92 0.34 1.88
CA TYR A 31 -2.16 -0.85 1.08
C TYR A 31 -3.55 -0.79 0.43
N PHE A 32 -3.66 -1.32 -0.77
CA PHE A 32 -4.91 -1.34 -1.52
C PHE A 32 -6.03 -2.08 -0.77
N GLY A 33 -7.15 -1.39 -0.56
CA GLY A 33 -8.36 -1.97 0.03
C GLY A 33 -8.21 -2.42 1.49
N LEU A 34 -7.20 -1.97 2.22
CA LEU A 34 -6.96 -2.46 3.57
C LEU A 34 -7.58 -1.57 4.64
N ARG A 35 -7.36 -0.27 4.61
CA ARG A 35 -7.80 0.64 5.68
C ARG A 35 -8.45 1.90 5.13
N ASP A 36 -9.57 2.27 5.76
CA ASP A 36 -10.16 3.58 5.63
C ASP A 36 -9.79 4.42 6.87
N TYR A 37 -9.03 5.49 6.64
CA TYR A 37 -8.63 6.43 7.68
C TYR A 37 -9.62 7.58 7.84
N GLY A 38 -10.69 7.61 7.05
CA GLY A 38 -11.71 8.66 7.07
C GLY A 38 -11.25 10.00 6.51
N MET A 39 -10.16 10.01 5.74
CA MET A 39 -9.60 11.24 5.16
C MET A 39 -10.01 11.36 3.67
N PRO A 40 -10.59 12.48 3.25
CA PRO A 40 -10.90 12.69 1.84
C PRO A 40 -9.64 12.58 0.97
N GLY A 41 -9.75 11.84 -0.15
CA GLY A 41 -8.65 11.68 -1.10
C GLY A 41 -7.49 10.82 -0.62
N GLN A 42 -7.67 10.05 0.47
CA GLN A 42 -6.66 9.11 0.92
C GLN A 42 -6.32 8.08 -0.17
N ILE A 43 -5.06 7.66 -0.18
CA ILE A 43 -4.57 6.58 -1.02
C ILE A 43 -4.96 5.23 -0.40
N GLY A 44 -5.24 4.23 -1.23
CA GLY A 44 -5.55 2.86 -0.82
C GLY A 44 -7.02 2.48 -0.91
N LEU A 45 -7.92 3.43 -1.26
CA LEU A 45 -9.34 3.19 -1.44
C LEU A 45 -9.82 3.43 -2.88
N GLU A 46 -8.92 3.36 -3.82
CA GLU A 46 -9.24 3.48 -5.25
C GLU A 46 -10.21 2.38 -5.68
N ALA A 47 -11.04 2.66 -6.67
CA ALA A 47 -12.09 1.74 -7.12
C ALA A 47 -11.53 0.45 -7.73
N THR A 48 -10.33 0.51 -8.31
CA THR A 48 -9.70 -0.61 -8.99
C THR A 48 -8.21 -0.73 -8.63
N PRO A 49 -7.61 -1.93 -8.72
CA PRO A 49 -6.17 -2.09 -8.59
C PRO A 49 -5.37 -1.25 -9.60
N ALA A 50 -5.90 -1.07 -10.81
CA ALA A 50 -5.26 -0.24 -11.83
C ALA A 50 -5.20 1.23 -11.40
N ALA A 51 -6.29 1.79 -10.92
CA ALA A 51 -6.33 3.17 -10.42
C ALA A 51 -5.38 3.38 -9.23
N PHE A 52 -5.29 2.40 -8.33
CA PHE A 52 -4.31 2.43 -7.24
C PHE A 52 -2.87 2.45 -7.77
N VAL A 53 -2.56 1.62 -8.77
CA VAL A 53 -1.23 1.58 -9.38
C VAL A 53 -0.88 2.91 -10.04
N GLU A 54 -1.83 3.56 -10.75
CA GLU A 54 -1.64 4.88 -11.33
C GLU A 54 -1.29 5.93 -10.28
N VAL A 55 -2.03 5.94 -9.16
CA VAL A 55 -1.74 6.85 -8.04
C VAL A 55 -0.35 6.58 -7.46
N MET A 56 0.05 5.31 -7.33
CA MET A 56 1.40 4.96 -6.88
C MET A 56 2.47 5.48 -7.84
N VAL A 57 2.29 5.29 -9.14
CA VAL A 57 3.23 5.80 -10.15
C VAL A 57 3.39 7.32 -10.04
N ASP A 58 2.29 8.05 -9.88
CA ASP A 58 2.33 9.52 -9.74
C ASP A 58 3.09 9.96 -8.47
N VAL A 59 2.85 9.30 -7.35
CA VAL A 59 3.61 9.56 -6.11
C VAL A 59 5.09 9.27 -6.31
N PHE A 60 5.42 8.13 -6.89
CA PHE A 60 6.82 7.72 -7.04
C PHE A 60 7.57 8.46 -8.15
N ARG A 61 6.90 9.12 -9.10
CA ARG A 61 7.54 10.10 -9.98
C ARG A 61 8.13 11.28 -9.19
N GLU A 62 7.38 11.79 -8.21
CA GLU A 62 7.87 12.85 -7.33
C GLU A 62 8.99 12.33 -6.41
N VAL A 63 8.90 11.10 -5.91
CA VAL A 63 9.99 10.48 -5.15
C VAL A 63 11.25 10.38 -6.03
N ARG A 64 11.12 9.97 -7.29
CA ARG A 64 12.26 9.91 -8.23
C ARG A 64 12.87 11.28 -8.50
N ARG A 65 12.06 12.32 -8.64
CA ARG A 65 12.54 13.69 -8.83
C ARG A 65 13.40 14.16 -7.67
N VAL A 66 12.97 13.91 -6.44
CA VAL A 66 13.72 14.34 -5.24
C VAL A 66 14.91 13.44 -4.91
N LEU A 67 14.94 12.20 -5.39
CA LEU A 67 16.09 11.32 -5.24
C LEU A 67 17.24 11.78 -6.14
N ARG A 68 18.45 11.62 -5.63
CA ARG A 68 19.69 11.74 -6.42
C ARG A 68 19.71 10.67 -7.51
N SER A 69 20.53 10.87 -8.55
CA SER A 69 20.72 9.91 -9.64
C SER A 69 21.25 8.55 -9.18
N ASP A 70 21.97 8.52 -8.05
CA ASP A 70 22.46 7.31 -7.36
C ASP A 70 21.62 6.90 -6.16
N GLY A 71 20.47 7.57 -5.96
CA GLY A 71 19.57 7.32 -4.84
C GLY A 71 18.77 6.04 -4.96
N THR A 72 18.30 5.52 -3.82
CA THR A 72 17.56 4.25 -3.76
C THR A 72 16.18 4.41 -3.15
N LEU A 73 15.22 3.63 -3.68
CA LEU A 73 13.88 3.48 -3.11
C LEU A 73 13.73 2.06 -2.53
N TRP A 74 13.31 2.00 -1.27
CA TRP A 74 12.94 0.76 -0.56
C TRP A 74 11.44 0.82 -0.28
N LEU A 75 10.69 0.03 -1.04
CA LEU A 75 9.24 0.05 -1.03
C LEU A 75 8.69 -1.26 -0.46
N ASN A 76 8.02 -1.18 0.69
CA ASN A 76 7.30 -2.32 1.25
C ASN A 76 5.82 -2.23 0.89
N LEU A 77 5.27 -3.26 0.29
CA LEU A 77 3.86 -3.40 -0.08
C LEU A 77 3.33 -4.77 0.30
N GLY A 78 2.20 -4.78 0.98
CA GLY A 78 1.42 -6.00 1.19
C GLY A 78 0.42 -6.23 0.06
N ASP A 79 0.16 -7.50 -0.22
CA ASP A 79 -0.87 -7.91 -1.17
C ASP A 79 -2.18 -8.27 -0.47
N SER A 80 -3.26 -8.25 -1.20
CA SER A 80 -4.58 -8.62 -0.71
C SER A 80 -5.30 -9.57 -1.69
N TYR A 81 -6.36 -10.21 -1.18
CA TYR A 81 -7.18 -11.11 -1.98
C TYR A 81 -8.45 -10.43 -2.44
N ALA A 82 -8.87 -10.72 -3.67
CA ALA A 82 -10.12 -10.26 -4.24
C ALA A 82 -11.31 -10.89 -3.48
N ALA A 83 -11.88 -10.14 -2.55
CA ALA A 83 -12.97 -10.58 -1.70
C ALA A 83 -13.89 -9.40 -1.37
N SER A 84 -15.20 -9.69 -1.29
CA SER A 84 -16.15 -8.73 -0.72
C SER A 84 -15.99 -8.71 0.79
N ARG A 85 -15.33 -7.70 1.33
CA ARG A 85 -15.18 -7.48 2.77
C ARG A 85 -15.19 -5.97 3.08
N PRO A 86 -15.63 -5.59 4.29
CA PRO A 86 -15.53 -4.19 4.69
C PRO A 86 -14.06 -3.79 4.89
N TYR A 87 -13.72 -2.55 4.58
CA TYR A 87 -12.44 -1.96 4.95
C TYR A 87 -12.28 -1.89 6.47
N GLN A 88 -11.05 -1.98 6.94
CA GLN A 88 -10.76 -1.68 8.34
C GLN A 88 -10.85 -0.17 8.56
N VAL A 89 -11.71 0.25 9.46
CA VAL A 89 -11.81 1.64 9.90
C VAL A 89 -11.13 1.82 11.26
N PRO A 90 -10.72 3.04 11.66
CA PRO A 90 -10.02 3.27 12.93
C PRO A 90 -10.76 2.75 14.17
N SER A 91 -12.09 2.71 14.12
CA SER A 91 -12.95 2.20 15.18
C SER A 91 -13.05 0.66 15.24
N THR A 92 -12.64 -0.04 14.20
CA THR A 92 -12.60 -1.51 14.19
C THR A 92 -11.30 -2.04 14.82
N LYS A 93 -11.11 -1.79 16.11
CA LYS A 93 -10.15 -2.53 16.90
C LYS A 93 -10.75 -3.92 17.13
N GLY A 94 -10.47 -4.84 16.22
CA GLY A 94 -10.97 -6.20 16.28
C GLY A 94 -10.41 -6.97 17.47
N GLY A 95 -11.27 -7.71 18.12
CA GLY A 95 -10.96 -8.69 19.14
C GLY A 95 -12.14 -8.86 20.10
N ALA A 96 -12.35 -10.08 20.57
CA ALA A 96 -13.42 -10.44 21.52
C ALA A 96 -13.41 -9.60 22.82
N LYS A 97 -12.31 -8.91 23.10
CA LYS A 97 -12.15 -8.01 24.25
C LYS A 97 -12.77 -6.61 24.05
N HIS A 98 -13.19 -6.26 22.85
CA HIS A 98 -13.68 -4.92 22.51
C HIS A 98 -15.17 -4.88 22.14
N GLY A 99 -15.92 -5.94 22.41
CA GLY A 99 -17.33 -6.07 22.03
C GLY A 99 -17.54 -6.37 20.54
N PRO A 100 -18.79 -6.63 20.13
CA PRO A 100 -19.10 -6.78 18.72
C PRO A 100 -18.66 -5.51 17.99
N ALA A 101 -17.94 -5.67 16.89
CA ALA A 101 -17.44 -4.57 16.07
C ALA A 101 -18.62 -3.64 15.70
N GLN A 102 -18.85 -2.63 16.50
CA GLN A 102 -19.78 -1.56 16.19
C GLN A 102 -19.12 -0.76 15.07
N GLY A 103 -19.67 -0.86 13.89
CA GLY A 103 -19.24 -0.09 12.75
C GLY A 103 -18.44 -0.88 11.72
N ALA A 104 -18.98 -2.00 11.28
CA ALA A 104 -18.72 -2.43 9.90
C ALA A 104 -19.36 -1.41 8.91
N GLY A 105 -19.16 -0.12 9.16
CA GLY A 105 -19.68 1.01 8.38
C GLY A 105 -18.80 1.41 7.21
N GLY A 106 -17.68 0.74 7.01
CA GLY A 106 -16.87 0.93 5.83
C GLY A 106 -17.60 0.39 4.59
N LYS A 107 -17.50 1.09 3.46
CA LYS A 107 -17.99 0.59 2.18
C LYS A 107 -17.41 -0.82 1.98
N ARG A 108 -18.25 -1.77 1.57
CA ARG A 108 -17.77 -3.10 1.19
C ARG A 108 -16.92 -2.97 -0.08
N SER A 109 -15.71 -3.46 -0.02
CA SER A 109 -14.95 -3.72 -1.24
C SER A 109 -15.69 -4.76 -2.07
N THR A 110 -15.92 -4.48 -3.32
CA THR A 110 -16.38 -5.47 -4.29
C THR A 110 -15.18 -6.18 -4.89
N VAL A 111 -15.39 -7.37 -5.42
CA VAL A 111 -14.33 -8.04 -6.21
C VAL A 111 -14.00 -7.13 -7.38
N PRO A 112 -12.75 -6.72 -7.57
CA PRO A 112 -12.37 -5.84 -8.68
C PRO A 112 -12.68 -6.51 -10.04
N GLU A 113 -13.06 -5.69 -11.00
CA GLU A 113 -13.32 -6.15 -12.36
C GLU A 113 -12.11 -6.90 -12.95
N GLY A 114 -12.35 -7.99 -13.65
CA GLY A 114 -11.31 -8.84 -14.23
C GLY A 114 -10.65 -9.83 -13.26
N LEU A 115 -11.04 -9.83 -11.99
CA LEU A 115 -10.56 -10.79 -11.00
C LEU A 115 -11.69 -11.73 -10.55
N LYS A 116 -11.31 -12.94 -10.17
CA LYS A 116 -12.23 -13.90 -9.55
C LYS A 116 -12.22 -13.74 -8.03
N PRO A 117 -13.33 -14.06 -7.35
CA PRO A 117 -13.30 -14.14 -5.89
C PRO A 117 -12.16 -15.05 -5.41
N LYS A 118 -11.40 -14.56 -4.41
CA LYS A 118 -10.23 -15.23 -3.80
C LYS A 118 -8.93 -15.18 -4.62
N ASP A 119 -8.89 -14.55 -5.79
CA ASP A 119 -7.63 -14.30 -6.48
C ASP A 119 -6.70 -13.43 -5.61
N LEU A 120 -5.43 -13.73 -5.60
CA LEU A 120 -4.41 -12.81 -5.12
C LEU A 120 -4.32 -11.65 -6.12
N ILE A 121 -4.46 -10.41 -5.65
CA ILE A 121 -4.56 -9.25 -6.57
C ILE A 121 -3.22 -8.96 -7.24
N GLY A 122 -2.12 -9.25 -6.58
CA GLY A 122 -0.77 -9.03 -7.11
C GLY A 122 -0.33 -7.56 -7.05
N ILE A 123 -0.79 -6.80 -6.06
CA ILE A 123 -0.48 -5.37 -5.94
C ILE A 123 1.02 -5.08 -5.95
N PRO A 124 1.88 -5.77 -5.17
CA PRO A 124 3.31 -5.48 -5.18
C PRO A 124 3.92 -5.60 -6.58
N TRP A 125 3.59 -6.66 -7.30
CA TRP A 125 4.10 -6.90 -8.66
C TRP A 125 3.56 -5.90 -9.68
N ARG A 126 2.27 -5.55 -9.58
CA ARG A 126 1.66 -4.54 -10.46
C ARG A 126 2.33 -3.18 -10.30
N VAL A 127 2.59 -2.76 -9.06
CA VAL A 127 3.29 -1.52 -8.76
C VAL A 127 4.74 -1.61 -9.23
N ALA A 128 5.45 -2.70 -8.95
CA ALA A 128 6.85 -2.88 -9.37
C ALA A 128 7.01 -2.79 -10.88
N PHE A 129 6.16 -3.47 -11.66
CA PHE A 129 6.22 -3.42 -13.12
C PHE A 129 5.78 -2.07 -13.69
N ALA A 130 4.79 -1.41 -13.08
CA ALA A 130 4.38 -0.08 -13.50
C ALA A 130 5.48 0.96 -13.25
N LEU A 131 6.15 0.91 -12.10
CA LEU A 131 7.31 1.76 -11.82
C LEU A 131 8.46 1.46 -12.77
N GLN A 132 8.73 0.19 -13.09
CA GLN A 132 9.75 -0.18 -14.08
C GLN A 132 9.41 0.41 -15.45
N ALA A 133 8.15 0.32 -15.90
CA ALA A 133 7.68 0.92 -17.15
C ALA A 133 7.78 2.46 -17.13
N ASP A 134 7.64 3.09 -15.95
CA ASP A 134 7.79 4.53 -15.75
C ASP A 134 9.28 4.97 -15.63
N GLY A 135 10.23 4.04 -15.80
CA GLY A 135 11.68 4.34 -15.88
C GLY A 135 12.46 4.13 -14.58
N TRP A 136 11.89 3.43 -13.60
CA TRP A 136 12.64 2.93 -12.46
C TRP A 136 13.41 1.65 -12.80
N TYR A 137 14.49 1.39 -12.08
CA TYR A 137 15.18 0.10 -12.14
C TYR A 137 14.65 -0.83 -11.04
N LEU A 138 13.97 -1.91 -11.42
CA LEU A 138 13.65 -2.99 -10.48
C LEU A 138 14.92 -3.82 -10.23
N ARG A 139 15.53 -3.64 -9.07
CA ARG A 139 16.85 -4.21 -8.76
C ARG A 139 16.74 -5.53 -7.99
N GLN A 140 15.77 -5.63 -7.10
CA GLN A 140 15.64 -6.78 -6.23
C GLN A 140 14.24 -6.89 -5.66
N ASP A 141 13.79 -8.11 -5.48
CA ASP A 141 12.65 -8.51 -4.66
C ASP A 141 13.17 -9.00 -3.31
N ILE A 142 12.62 -8.45 -2.22
CA ILE A 142 13.03 -8.79 -0.87
C ILE A 142 11.80 -9.28 -0.12
N ILE A 143 11.84 -10.52 0.34
CA ILE A 143 10.77 -11.12 1.11
C ILE A 143 10.89 -10.67 2.57
N TRP A 144 9.89 -9.91 3.03
CA TRP A 144 9.76 -9.58 4.45
C TRP A 144 9.13 -10.75 5.20
N SER A 145 9.94 -11.66 5.70
CA SER A 145 9.48 -12.82 6.46
C SER A 145 9.05 -12.44 7.87
N LYS A 146 7.88 -12.94 8.29
CA LYS A 146 7.31 -12.74 9.63
C LYS A 146 7.45 -14.02 10.45
N PRO A 147 8.29 -14.06 11.47
CA PRO A 147 8.46 -15.26 12.30
C PRO A 147 7.19 -15.64 13.08
N ASN A 148 6.36 -14.64 13.40
CA ASN A 148 5.08 -14.80 14.08
C ASN A 148 3.95 -14.15 13.28
N PRO A 149 3.55 -14.73 12.12
CA PRO A 149 2.47 -14.18 11.33
C PRO A 149 1.14 -14.28 12.07
N MET A 150 0.24 -13.33 11.81
CA MET A 150 -1.10 -13.42 12.35
C MET A 150 -1.79 -14.67 11.80
N PRO A 151 -2.43 -15.51 12.66
CA PRO A 151 -3.13 -16.69 12.18
C PRO A 151 -4.22 -16.34 11.17
N GLU A 152 -4.31 -17.11 10.10
CA GLU A 152 -5.37 -17.01 9.09
C GLU A 152 -6.26 -18.24 9.14
N SER A 153 -7.58 -18.02 9.30
CA SER A 153 -8.57 -19.10 9.24
C SER A 153 -9.00 -19.36 7.80
N VAL A 154 -8.10 -19.87 6.99
CA VAL A 154 -8.36 -20.21 5.59
C VAL A 154 -8.09 -21.70 5.37
N THR A 155 -8.91 -22.32 4.51
CA THR A 155 -8.85 -23.76 4.21
C THR A 155 -8.61 -24.04 2.73
N ASP A 156 -8.63 -23.02 1.89
CA ASP A 156 -8.61 -23.11 0.44
C ASP A 156 -7.35 -22.53 -0.22
N ARG A 157 -6.40 -22.12 0.57
CA ARG A 157 -5.07 -21.67 0.16
C ARG A 157 -4.05 -21.82 1.27
N CYS A 158 -2.77 -21.72 0.95
CA CYS A 158 -1.72 -21.62 1.96
C CYS A 158 -1.84 -20.30 2.73
N THR A 159 -1.49 -20.33 4.02
CA THR A 159 -1.38 -19.13 4.84
C THR A 159 -0.16 -18.31 4.43
N LYS A 160 -0.28 -16.98 4.51
CA LYS A 160 0.80 -16.07 4.13
C LYS A 160 1.57 -15.59 5.35
N ALA A 161 2.88 -15.81 5.36
CA ALA A 161 3.79 -15.45 6.44
C ALA A 161 4.81 -14.36 6.04
N HIS A 162 4.57 -13.65 4.94
CA HIS A 162 5.50 -12.65 4.41
C HIS A 162 4.78 -11.50 3.71
N GLU A 163 5.49 -10.44 3.49
CA GLU A 163 5.19 -9.30 2.61
C GLU A 163 6.30 -9.12 1.59
#